data_a1c26c7e0577311eb94b84755ac1de15
#
_entry.id   a1c26c7e0577311eb94b84755ac1de15
#
_cell.length_a   1.000
_cell.length_b   1.000
_cell.length_c   1.000
_cell.angle_alpha   90.00
_cell.angle_beta   90.00
_cell.angle_gamma   90.00
#
_symmetry.space_group_name_H-M   'P 1'
#
loop_
_entity.id
_entity.type
_entity.pdbx_description
1 polymer ?
#
loop_
_entity_poly.entity_id
_entity_poly.type
_entity_poly.pdbx_seq_one_letter_code
_entity_poly.pdbx_strand_id
1 'polypeptide(L)'
;MLVYVLFVVGFVFLIKGADLMVEGASSIGKRLNVSSLIIGLTIVSFGTSLPELLVNIIASYNDSPDIGVGNVLGSNVANILLILGISAIISPLPITKNTYFIEVPFSLTATLLVGFLANASIFGRSTEFVISRNDGLVLLFFFFLFLGYVYIVSKQRKSEFSADEYKVMSMPRSIVYIVLGIAGLYFGGLWVVDGAVTMARFFNMSEHFIGLTIIAIGTSLPELVTSAVAAFKRDTDIAVGNVVGSNIFNLLWILGLSATLKPIPYDVISNSDIFMIIASSTALILAVVVGKRPVISRWEGFFFLVAYIWYIAFLIERG
;
A
#
# COMPACT_ATOMS: atom_id res chain seq x y z
N MET A 1 12.54 -25.56 -14.46
CA MET A 1 13.80 -25.31 -13.71
C MET A 1 14.07 -23.81 -13.52
N LEU A 2 14.17 -23.01 -14.59
CA LEU A 2 14.48 -21.57 -14.49
C LEU A 2 13.51 -20.81 -13.55
N VAL A 3 12.19 -21.05 -13.64
CA VAL A 3 11.16 -20.38 -12.82
C VAL A 3 11.40 -20.60 -11.33
N TYR A 4 11.78 -21.82 -10.91
CA TYR A 4 12.07 -22.12 -9.49
C TYR A 4 13.35 -21.43 -9.00
N VAL A 5 14.37 -21.31 -9.87
CA VAL A 5 15.58 -20.56 -9.55
C VAL A 5 15.23 -19.06 -9.41
N LEU A 6 14.47 -18.51 -10.36
CA LEU A 6 14.02 -17.13 -10.30
C LEU A 6 13.13 -16.85 -9.09
N PHE A 7 12.28 -17.82 -8.69
CA PHE A 7 11.49 -17.71 -7.46
C PHE A 7 12.37 -17.47 -6.23
N VAL A 8 13.43 -18.26 -6.04
CA VAL A 8 14.35 -18.11 -4.91
C VAL A 8 15.15 -16.80 -5.03
N VAL A 9 15.66 -16.49 -6.23
CA VAL A 9 16.39 -15.24 -6.51
C VAL A 9 15.47 -14.03 -6.29
N GLY A 10 14.19 -14.16 -6.61
CA GLY A 10 13.17 -13.12 -6.39
C GLY A 10 13.08 -12.66 -4.93
N PHE A 11 13.13 -13.58 -3.96
CA PHE A 11 13.17 -13.19 -2.54
C PHE A 11 14.44 -12.41 -2.18
N VAL A 12 15.58 -12.76 -2.76
CA VAL A 12 16.82 -12.00 -2.55
C VAL A 12 16.70 -10.59 -3.12
N PHE A 13 16.09 -10.45 -4.31
CA PHE A 13 15.84 -9.16 -4.93
C PHE A 13 14.84 -8.32 -4.14
N LEU A 14 13.77 -8.92 -3.63
CA LEU A 14 12.80 -8.23 -2.76
C LEU A 14 13.49 -7.71 -1.49
N ILE A 15 14.22 -8.55 -0.77
CA ILE A 15 14.88 -8.15 0.49
C ILE A 15 15.95 -7.09 0.23
N LYS A 16 16.82 -7.28 -0.77
CA LYS A 16 17.86 -6.32 -1.10
C LYS A 16 17.31 -5.04 -1.71
N GLY A 17 16.27 -5.15 -2.52
CA GLY A 17 15.54 -4.00 -3.08
C GLY A 17 14.94 -3.13 -1.98
N ALA A 18 14.25 -3.75 -1.01
CA ALA A 18 13.71 -3.06 0.16
C ALA A 18 14.81 -2.39 1.00
N ASP A 19 15.91 -3.10 1.21
CA ASP A 19 17.07 -2.61 1.96
C ASP A 19 17.65 -1.34 1.32
N LEU A 20 17.90 -1.37 0.00
CA LEU A 20 18.37 -0.23 -0.77
C LEU A 20 17.35 0.92 -0.78
N MET A 21 16.07 0.61 -0.95
CA MET A 21 14.99 1.59 -0.95
C MET A 21 14.92 2.35 0.37
N VAL A 22 14.90 1.64 1.50
CA VAL A 22 14.84 2.22 2.84
C VAL A 22 16.10 3.04 3.11
N GLU A 23 17.31 2.54 2.80
CA GLU A 23 18.55 3.28 3.00
C GLU A 23 18.64 4.55 2.15
N GLY A 24 18.29 4.46 0.87
CA GLY A 24 18.29 5.60 -0.05
C GLY A 24 17.30 6.68 0.38
N ALA A 25 16.07 6.26 0.72
CA ALA A 25 15.01 7.14 1.16
C ALA A 25 15.32 7.82 2.52
N SER A 26 15.81 7.06 3.51
CA SER A 26 16.25 7.60 4.81
C SER A 26 17.40 8.57 4.66
N SER A 27 18.37 8.30 3.76
CA SER A 27 19.49 9.22 3.48
C SER A 27 18.99 10.55 2.91
N ILE A 28 18.00 10.53 2.00
CA ILE A 28 17.36 11.76 1.48
C ILE A 28 16.66 12.50 2.60
N GLY A 29 15.86 11.79 3.43
CA GLY A 29 15.16 12.38 4.56
C GLY A 29 16.10 13.12 5.51
N LYS A 30 17.19 12.47 5.95
CA LYS A 30 18.22 13.10 6.79
C LYS A 30 18.84 14.32 6.13
N ARG A 31 19.16 14.23 4.84
CA ARG A 31 19.79 15.32 4.10
C ARG A 31 18.90 16.53 3.93
N LEU A 32 17.59 16.30 3.69
CA LEU A 32 16.58 17.35 3.54
C LEU A 32 15.96 17.78 4.88
N ASN A 33 16.38 17.15 5.97
CA ASN A 33 15.81 17.37 7.31
C ASN A 33 14.30 17.10 7.38
N VAL A 34 13.85 16.04 6.68
CA VAL A 34 12.47 15.57 6.60
C VAL A 34 12.32 14.30 7.41
N SER A 35 11.24 14.14 8.18
CA SER A 35 11.04 12.96 9.05
C SER A 35 10.89 11.65 8.27
N SER A 36 11.27 10.52 8.91
CA SER A 36 11.10 9.16 8.34
C SER A 36 9.66 8.88 7.95
N LEU A 37 8.68 9.34 8.72
CA LEU A 37 7.26 9.21 8.41
C LEU A 37 6.91 9.84 7.05
N ILE A 38 7.36 11.07 6.80
CA ILE A 38 7.08 11.77 5.54
C ILE A 38 7.75 11.07 4.37
N ILE A 39 8.95 10.55 4.56
CA ILE A 39 9.66 9.76 3.55
C ILE A 39 8.88 8.47 3.25
N GLY A 40 8.36 7.81 4.28
CA GLY A 40 7.47 6.66 4.15
C GLY A 40 6.20 6.99 3.37
N LEU A 41 5.51 8.07 3.77
CA LEU A 41 4.27 8.56 3.15
C LEU A 41 4.43 9.01 1.68
N THR A 42 5.65 9.22 1.20
CA THR A 42 5.90 9.79 -0.15
C THR A 42 6.80 8.91 -0.99
N ILE A 43 8.11 9.02 -0.81
CA ILE A 43 9.11 8.36 -1.68
C ILE A 43 8.94 6.84 -1.64
N VAL A 44 8.78 6.29 -0.44
CA VAL A 44 8.70 4.84 -0.27
C VAL A 44 7.37 4.33 -0.80
N SER A 45 6.25 4.90 -0.38
CA SER A 45 4.92 4.48 -0.83
C SER A 45 4.73 4.66 -2.34
N PHE A 46 5.21 5.77 -2.93
CA PHE A 46 5.17 5.94 -4.38
C PHE A 46 5.95 4.84 -5.11
N GLY A 47 7.17 4.54 -4.63
CA GLY A 47 8.03 3.56 -5.29
C GLY A 47 7.51 2.13 -5.19
N THR A 48 6.91 1.77 -4.06
CA THR A 48 6.35 0.43 -3.85
C THR A 48 5.02 0.24 -4.57
N SER A 49 4.19 1.29 -4.71
CA SER A 49 2.89 1.23 -5.39
C SER A 49 2.97 1.42 -6.93
N LEU A 50 4.17 1.47 -7.52
CA LEU A 50 4.34 1.49 -8.98
C LEU A 50 3.78 0.24 -9.68
N PRO A 51 3.94 -0.99 -9.16
CA PRO A 51 3.31 -2.17 -9.75
C PRO A 51 1.79 -2.06 -9.80
N GLU A 52 1.15 -1.59 -8.73
CA GLU A 52 -0.29 -1.37 -8.69
C GLU A 52 -0.75 -0.37 -9.75
N LEU A 53 0.00 0.72 -9.92
CA LEU A 53 -0.27 1.71 -10.98
C LEU A 53 -0.22 1.07 -12.36
N LEU A 54 0.81 0.26 -12.64
CA LEU A 54 0.95 -0.43 -13.93
C LEU A 54 -0.17 -1.42 -14.18
N VAL A 55 -0.54 -2.24 -13.17
CA VAL A 55 -1.67 -3.17 -13.27
C VAL A 55 -2.96 -2.42 -13.57
N ASN A 56 -3.22 -1.31 -12.90
CA ASN A 56 -4.44 -0.51 -13.10
C ASN A 56 -4.48 0.14 -14.49
N ILE A 57 -3.37 0.68 -14.98
CA ILE A 57 -3.29 1.24 -16.33
C ILE A 57 -3.55 0.14 -17.38
N ILE A 58 -2.89 -1.02 -17.23
CA ILE A 58 -3.06 -2.14 -18.16
C ILE A 58 -4.51 -2.66 -18.11
N ALA A 59 -5.10 -2.83 -16.93
CA ALA A 59 -6.49 -3.24 -16.74
C ALA A 59 -7.47 -2.27 -17.43
N SER A 60 -7.21 -0.95 -17.33
CA SER A 60 -8.02 0.08 -17.99
C SER A 60 -7.95 -0.03 -19.51
N TYR A 61 -6.77 -0.32 -20.09
CA TYR A 61 -6.63 -0.49 -21.55
C TYR A 61 -7.23 -1.81 -22.05
N ASN A 62 -7.16 -2.88 -21.25
CA ASN A 62 -7.64 -4.22 -21.61
C ASN A 62 -9.13 -4.45 -21.32
N ASP A 63 -9.89 -3.40 -20.98
CA ASP A 63 -11.31 -3.50 -20.63
C ASP A 63 -11.61 -4.49 -19.49
N SER A 64 -10.72 -4.51 -18.49
CA SER A 64 -10.82 -5.39 -17.32
C SER A 64 -10.90 -4.56 -16.01
N PRO A 65 -11.94 -3.73 -15.85
CA PRO A 65 -12.05 -2.78 -14.73
C PRO A 65 -12.05 -3.45 -13.36
N ASP A 66 -12.64 -4.64 -13.27
CA ASP A 66 -12.73 -5.41 -12.01
C ASP A 66 -11.34 -5.77 -11.46
N ILE A 67 -10.39 -6.07 -12.35
CA ILE A 67 -9.00 -6.32 -11.95
C ILE A 67 -8.38 -5.05 -11.35
N GLY A 68 -8.61 -3.88 -11.97
CA GLY A 68 -8.07 -2.61 -11.48
C GLY A 68 -8.66 -2.20 -10.13
N VAL A 69 -10.00 -2.21 -10.02
CA VAL A 69 -10.70 -1.87 -8.77
C VAL A 69 -10.34 -2.86 -7.66
N GLY A 70 -10.41 -4.16 -7.95
CA GLY A 70 -10.07 -5.22 -7.00
C GLY A 70 -8.63 -5.12 -6.51
N ASN A 71 -7.67 -4.83 -7.42
CA ASN A 71 -6.27 -4.61 -7.06
C ASN A 71 -6.11 -3.44 -6.08
N VAL A 72 -6.70 -2.27 -6.37
CA VAL A 72 -6.61 -1.09 -5.50
C VAL A 72 -7.24 -1.34 -4.14
N LEU A 73 -8.48 -1.85 -4.10
CA LEU A 73 -9.20 -2.07 -2.85
C LEU A 73 -8.56 -3.19 -2.03
N GLY A 74 -8.20 -4.32 -2.68
CA GLY A 74 -7.53 -5.44 -2.04
C GLY A 74 -6.18 -5.07 -1.45
N SER A 75 -5.35 -4.31 -2.18
CA SER A 75 -4.07 -3.81 -1.67
C SER A 75 -4.25 -2.89 -0.46
N ASN A 76 -5.31 -2.08 -0.41
CA ASN A 76 -5.58 -1.23 0.76
C ASN A 76 -5.95 -2.05 2.01
N VAL A 77 -6.74 -3.12 1.87
CA VAL A 77 -7.02 -4.05 2.97
C VAL A 77 -5.73 -4.77 3.39
N ALA A 78 -4.95 -5.28 2.42
CA ALA A 78 -3.68 -5.97 2.68
C ALA A 78 -2.69 -5.05 3.41
N ASN A 79 -2.59 -3.79 3.01
CA ASN A 79 -1.71 -2.82 3.64
C ASN A 79 -2.00 -2.66 5.14
N ILE A 80 -3.27 -2.52 5.53
CA ILE A 80 -3.63 -2.35 6.94
C ILE A 80 -3.56 -3.67 7.70
N LEU A 81 -4.16 -4.74 7.19
CA LEU A 81 -4.32 -5.96 7.96
C LEU A 81 -3.10 -6.88 7.86
N LEU A 82 -2.55 -7.09 6.66
CA LEU A 82 -1.41 -7.99 6.47
C LEU A 82 -0.10 -7.27 6.78
N ILE A 83 0.16 -6.12 6.15
CA ILE A 83 1.47 -5.48 6.18
C ILE A 83 1.75 -4.81 7.52
N LEU A 84 0.82 -3.98 8.05
CA LEU A 84 0.98 -3.47 9.42
C LEU A 84 0.94 -4.60 10.45
N GLY A 85 0.12 -5.64 10.24
CA GLY A 85 0.06 -6.81 11.10
C GLY A 85 1.42 -7.48 11.22
N ILE A 86 2.07 -7.84 10.12
CA ILE A 86 3.42 -8.44 10.09
C ILE A 86 4.45 -7.47 10.68
N SER A 87 4.43 -6.20 10.28
CA SER A 87 5.38 -5.20 10.75
C SER A 87 5.29 -5.02 12.27
N ALA A 88 4.07 -5.01 12.85
CA ALA A 88 3.86 -4.90 14.29
C ALA A 88 4.33 -6.14 15.06
N ILE A 89 4.23 -7.33 14.47
CA ILE A 89 4.78 -8.57 15.06
C ILE A 89 6.30 -8.53 15.09
N ILE A 90 6.94 -8.05 14.01
CA ILE A 90 8.40 -7.88 13.94
C ILE A 90 8.84 -6.87 15.01
N SER A 91 8.25 -5.68 15.02
CA SER A 91 8.55 -4.61 15.97
C SER A 91 7.27 -3.85 16.30
N PRO A 92 6.90 -3.65 17.57
CA PRO A 92 5.79 -2.77 17.93
C PRO A 92 5.94 -1.42 17.25
N LEU A 93 4.84 -0.91 16.69
CA LEU A 93 4.83 0.30 15.87
C LEU A 93 4.31 1.49 16.68
N PRO A 94 5.17 2.37 17.19
CA PRO A 94 4.74 3.65 17.76
C PRO A 94 4.05 4.49 16.68
N ILE A 95 2.88 5.02 17.01
CA ILE A 95 2.10 5.84 16.08
C ILE A 95 2.13 7.29 16.54
N THR A 96 2.55 8.20 15.68
CA THR A 96 2.59 9.63 16.02
C THR A 96 1.18 10.22 16.09
N LYS A 97 1.02 11.33 16.87
CA LYS A 97 -0.27 12.01 16.97
C LYS A 97 -0.84 12.43 15.62
N ASN A 98 -0.01 12.92 14.72
CA ASN A 98 -0.47 13.29 13.38
C ASN A 98 -0.95 12.07 12.60
N THR A 99 -0.25 10.94 12.71
CA THR A 99 -0.62 9.73 11.97
C THR A 99 -2.04 9.29 12.30
N TYR A 100 -2.39 9.19 13.58
CA TYR A 100 -3.74 8.72 13.93
C TYR A 100 -4.82 9.81 13.92
N PHE A 101 -4.45 11.11 13.97
CA PHE A 101 -5.43 12.20 13.87
C PHE A 101 -5.57 12.80 12.48
N ILE A 102 -4.60 12.63 11.58
CA ILE A 102 -4.60 13.28 10.27
C ILE A 102 -4.41 12.25 9.16
N GLU A 103 -3.27 11.54 9.10
CA GLU A 103 -2.94 10.70 7.96
C GLU A 103 -3.88 9.48 7.82
N VAL A 104 -4.16 8.74 8.90
CA VAL A 104 -5.10 7.60 8.87
C VAL A 104 -6.54 8.05 8.63
N PRO A 105 -7.07 9.09 9.32
CA PRO A 105 -8.38 9.66 8.98
C PRO A 105 -8.47 10.22 7.55
N PHE A 106 -7.38 10.75 7.00
CA PHE A 106 -7.35 11.19 5.61
C PHE A 106 -7.46 10.01 4.64
N SER A 107 -6.74 8.90 4.90
CA SER A 107 -6.88 7.65 4.15
C SER A 107 -8.31 7.09 4.24
N LEU A 108 -8.91 7.11 5.44
CA LEU A 108 -10.32 6.72 5.62
C LEU A 108 -11.28 7.64 4.84
N THR A 109 -11.03 8.95 4.86
CA THR A 109 -11.82 9.91 4.07
C THR A 109 -11.69 9.65 2.58
N ALA A 110 -10.50 9.29 2.09
CA ALA A 110 -10.28 8.90 0.71
C ALA A 110 -11.10 7.64 0.35
N THR A 111 -11.16 6.66 1.26
CA THR A 111 -12.00 5.46 1.08
C THR A 111 -13.49 5.81 1.00
N LEU A 112 -13.97 6.67 1.90
CA LEU A 112 -15.36 7.12 1.90
C LEU A 112 -15.70 7.91 0.63
N LEU A 113 -14.76 8.75 0.16
CA LEU A 113 -14.90 9.50 -1.09
C LEU A 113 -15.02 8.56 -2.29
N VAL A 114 -14.13 7.56 -2.42
CA VAL A 114 -14.21 6.55 -3.48
C VAL A 114 -15.54 5.80 -3.41
N GLY A 115 -15.95 5.37 -2.21
CA GLY A 115 -17.24 4.68 -2.00
C GLY A 115 -18.44 5.55 -2.42
N PHE A 116 -18.42 6.84 -2.10
CA PHE A 116 -19.47 7.78 -2.49
C PHE A 116 -19.49 8.01 -4.01
N LEU A 117 -18.35 8.21 -4.65
CA LEU A 117 -18.25 8.47 -6.09
C LEU A 117 -18.63 7.23 -6.90
N ALA A 118 -18.16 6.04 -6.52
CA ALA A 118 -18.46 4.77 -7.17
C ALA A 118 -19.97 4.41 -7.08
N ASN A 119 -20.64 4.84 -6.01
CA ASN A 119 -22.05 4.59 -5.78
C ASN A 119 -22.94 5.82 -6.06
N ALA A 120 -22.49 6.75 -6.90
CA ALA A 120 -23.20 7.99 -7.21
C ALA A 120 -24.63 7.77 -7.78
N SER A 121 -24.88 6.61 -8.42
CA SER A 121 -26.19 6.20 -8.92
C SER A 121 -27.22 6.01 -7.80
N ILE A 122 -26.83 5.51 -6.63
CA ILE A 122 -27.74 5.39 -5.46
C ILE A 122 -28.27 6.76 -5.03
N PHE A 123 -27.47 7.82 -5.22
CA PHE A 123 -27.81 9.20 -4.88
C PHE A 123 -28.43 9.98 -6.04
N GLY A 124 -28.83 9.27 -7.13
CA GLY A 124 -29.46 9.87 -8.30
C GLY A 124 -28.55 10.75 -9.17
N ARG A 125 -27.21 10.65 -9.02
CA ARG A 125 -26.25 11.44 -9.80
C ARG A 125 -25.90 10.79 -11.15
N SER A 126 -26.13 9.50 -11.31
CA SER A 126 -25.95 8.76 -12.57
C SER A 126 -26.93 7.61 -12.66
N THR A 127 -27.11 7.04 -13.86
CA THR A 127 -27.89 5.83 -14.08
C THR A 127 -27.06 4.56 -13.99
N GLU A 128 -25.73 4.69 -13.98
CA GLU A 128 -24.78 3.58 -13.99
C GLU A 128 -23.80 3.70 -12.82
N PHE A 129 -23.31 2.56 -12.35
CA PHE A 129 -22.23 2.50 -11.37
C PHE A 129 -20.90 2.64 -12.12
N VAL A 130 -20.35 3.84 -12.13
CA VAL A 130 -19.11 4.18 -12.86
C VAL A 130 -18.35 5.25 -12.09
N ILE A 131 -17.07 5.06 -11.92
CA ILE A 131 -16.16 6.14 -11.52
C ILE A 131 -15.81 6.91 -12.81
N SER A 132 -16.42 8.08 -12.98
CA SER A 132 -16.29 8.89 -14.19
C SER A 132 -14.93 9.61 -14.25
N ARG A 133 -14.63 10.24 -15.40
CA ARG A 133 -13.44 11.09 -15.54
C ARG A 133 -13.46 12.29 -14.57
N ASN A 134 -14.63 12.85 -14.32
CA ASN A 134 -14.78 13.96 -13.37
C ASN A 134 -14.50 13.49 -11.94
N ASP A 135 -14.95 12.27 -11.58
CA ASP A 135 -14.64 11.66 -10.29
C ASP A 135 -13.13 11.42 -10.16
N GLY A 136 -12.47 10.96 -11.23
CA GLY A 136 -11.02 10.83 -11.30
C GLY A 136 -10.29 12.16 -11.02
N LEU A 137 -10.77 13.27 -11.62
CA LEU A 137 -10.21 14.59 -11.35
C LEU A 137 -10.43 15.03 -9.90
N VAL A 138 -11.58 14.70 -9.30
CA VAL A 138 -11.85 14.96 -7.88
C VAL A 138 -10.85 14.17 -7.00
N LEU A 139 -10.63 12.89 -7.28
CA LEU A 139 -9.64 12.08 -6.55
C LEU A 139 -8.24 12.68 -6.67
N LEU A 140 -7.81 13.05 -7.88
CA LEU A 140 -6.52 13.71 -8.11
C LEU A 140 -6.41 15.05 -7.37
N PHE A 141 -7.49 15.85 -7.31
CA PHE A 141 -7.50 17.07 -6.53
C PHE A 141 -7.22 16.80 -5.05
N PHE A 142 -7.88 15.83 -4.45
CA PHE A 142 -7.61 15.42 -3.05
C PHE A 142 -6.20 14.87 -2.87
N PHE A 143 -5.64 14.16 -3.87
CA PHE A 143 -4.26 13.73 -3.86
C PHE A 143 -3.28 14.92 -3.79
N PHE A 144 -3.48 15.96 -4.61
CA PHE A 144 -2.65 17.16 -4.56
C PHE A 144 -2.82 17.95 -3.26
N LEU A 145 -4.01 17.96 -2.67
CA LEU A 145 -4.21 18.50 -1.31
C LEU A 145 -3.38 17.72 -0.28
N PHE A 146 -3.35 16.40 -0.36
CA PHE A 146 -2.50 15.57 0.49
C PHE A 146 -1.02 15.91 0.32
N LEU A 147 -0.52 16.04 -0.91
CA LEU A 147 0.86 16.44 -1.17
C LEU A 147 1.15 17.84 -0.60
N GLY A 148 0.20 18.78 -0.72
CA GLY A 148 0.29 20.11 -0.09
C GLY A 148 0.40 20.01 1.43
N TYR A 149 -0.42 19.19 2.08
CA TYR A 149 -0.31 18.90 3.51
C TYR A 149 1.07 18.35 3.88
N VAL A 150 1.53 17.31 3.17
CA VAL A 150 2.85 16.71 3.39
C VAL A 150 3.97 17.74 3.26
N TYR A 151 3.91 18.62 2.25
CA TYR A 151 4.88 19.69 2.07
C TYR A 151 4.89 20.69 3.23
N ILE A 152 3.73 21.08 3.75
CA ILE A 152 3.63 21.98 4.91
C ILE A 152 4.24 21.32 6.16
N VAL A 153 3.86 20.07 6.43
CA VAL A 153 4.35 19.33 7.61
C VAL A 153 5.85 19.06 7.52
N SER A 154 6.39 18.81 6.31
CA SER A 154 7.83 18.61 6.10
C SER A 154 8.67 19.82 6.50
N LYS A 155 8.13 21.03 6.38
CA LYS A 155 8.81 22.26 6.82
C LYS A 155 8.70 22.53 8.32
N GLN A 156 7.67 22.03 8.97
CA GLN A 156 7.40 22.30 10.38
C GLN A 156 8.09 21.33 11.34
N ARG A 157 8.30 20.09 10.92
CA ARG A 157 8.96 19.05 11.73
C ARG A 157 10.45 18.97 11.38
N LYS A 158 11.29 19.40 12.33
CA LYS A 158 12.70 19.03 12.33
C LYS A 158 12.79 17.51 12.56
N SER A 159 13.62 16.82 11.80
CA SER A 159 13.77 15.38 11.86
C SER A 159 14.19 14.91 13.27
N GLU A 160 13.31 14.15 13.91
CA GLU A 160 13.68 13.24 15.00
C GLU A 160 14.10 11.90 14.37
N PHE A 161 15.16 11.91 13.54
CA PHE A 161 15.79 10.66 13.18
C PHE A 161 16.47 10.11 14.43
N SER A 162 16.22 8.85 14.78
CA SER A 162 17.11 8.09 15.65
C SER A 162 18.51 8.14 15.02
N ALA A 163 19.39 8.97 15.62
CA ALA A 163 20.47 9.67 14.93
C ALA A 163 21.59 8.76 14.36
N ASP A 164 21.65 7.46 14.67
CA ASP A 164 22.89 6.69 14.51
C ASP A 164 22.85 5.54 13.49
N GLU A 165 21.71 5.15 12.94
CA GLU A 165 21.63 3.90 12.14
C GLU A 165 21.86 4.06 10.64
N TYR A 166 21.65 5.23 10.03
CA TYR A 166 21.83 5.41 8.57
C TYR A 166 22.93 6.40 8.24
N LYS A 167 23.88 5.98 7.41
CA LYS A 167 24.93 6.88 6.85
C LYS A 167 24.29 7.83 5.84
N VAL A 168 24.49 9.14 6.02
CA VAL A 168 24.07 10.14 5.03
C VAL A 168 24.94 9.99 3.77
N MET A 169 24.32 9.53 2.69
CA MET A 169 24.97 9.40 1.39
C MET A 169 24.85 10.69 0.57
N SER A 170 25.66 10.82 -0.49
CA SER A 170 25.47 11.90 -1.47
C SER A 170 24.10 11.75 -2.18
N MET A 171 23.50 12.86 -2.61
CA MET A 171 22.18 12.83 -3.27
C MET A 171 22.14 11.87 -4.48
N PRO A 172 23.13 11.89 -5.42
CA PRO A 172 23.13 10.95 -6.53
C PRO A 172 23.16 9.49 -6.08
N ARG A 173 23.93 9.17 -5.03
CA ARG A 173 24.00 7.80 -4.50
C ARG A 173 22.67 7.38 -3.86
N SER A 174 22.02 8.27 -3.12
CA SER A 174 20.70 7.99 -2.54
C SER A 174 19.66 7.73 -3.63
N ILE A 175 19.66 8.53 -4.72
CA ILE A 175 18.77 8.33 -5.87
C ILE A 175 19.03 6.98 -6.54
N VAL A 176 20.31 6.63 -6.77
CA VAL A 176 20.68 5.32 -7.34
C VAL A 176 20.17 4.18 -6.45
N TYR A 177 20.31 4.29 -5.13
CA TYR A 177 19.79 3.28 -4.18
C TYR A 177 18.29 3.13 -4.28
N ILE A 178 17.53 4.23 -4.38
CA ILE A 178 16.07 4.20 -4.54
C ILE A 178 15.70 3.53 -5.88
N VAL A 179 16.35 3.93 -6.99
CA VAL A 179 16.05 3.36 -8.32
C VAL A 179 16.36 1.86 -8.37
N LEU A 180 17.52 1.44 -7.84
CA LEU A 180 17.88 0.03 -7.75
C LEU A 180 16.97 -0.72 -6.78
N GLY A 181 16.54 -0.07 -5.69
CA GLY A 181 15.58 -0.58 -4.74
C GLY A 181 14.23 -0.88 -5.41
N ILE A 182 13.67 0.09 -6.13
CA ILE A 182 12.42 -0.07 -6.89
C ILE A 182 12.56 -1.18 -7.94
N ALA A 183 13.65 -1.20 -8.71
CA ALA A 183 13.89 -2.24 -9.70
C ALA A 183 13.98 -3.63 -9.04
N GLY A 184 14.70 -3.75 -7.91
CA GLY A 184 14.81 -5.00 -7.15
C GLY A 184 13.46 -5.48 -6.62
N LEU A 185 12.64 -4.58 -6.07
CA LEU A 185 11.30 -4.89 -5.58
C LEU A 185 10.39 -5.33 -6.73
N TYR A 186 10.40 -4.62 -7.86
CA TYR A 186 9.57 -4.93 -9.02
C TYR A 186 9.94 -6.30 -9.62
N PHE A 187 11.19 -6.52 -10.01
CA PHE A 187 11.59 -7.79 -10.62
C PHE A 187 11.54 -8.94 -9.63
N GLY A 188 11.89 -8.68 -8.36
CA GLY A 188 11.78 -9.67 -7.29
C GLY A 188 10.32 -10.10 -7.08
N GLY A 189 9.38 -9.16 -7.04
CA GLY A 189 7.94 -9.41 -6.96
C GLY A 189 7.44 -10.26 -8.13
N LEU A 190 7.77 -9.86 -9.37
CA LEU A 190 7.39 -10.63 -10.57
C LEU A 190 7.86 -12.08 -10.51
N TRP A 191 9.13 -12.32 -10.18
CA TRP A 191 9.68 -13.69 -10.15
C TRP A 191 9.10 -14.53 -9.03
N VAL A 192 8.80 -13.92 -7.87
CA VAL A 192 8.13 -14.63 -6.77
C VAL A 192 6.70 -14.99 -7.14
N VAL A 193 5.95 -14.06 -7.75
CA VAL A 193 4.57 -14.32 -8.20
C VAL A 193 4.54 -15.40 -9.28
N ASP A 194 5.37 -15.29 -10.33
CA ASP A 194 5.43 -16.28 -11.41
C ASP A 194 5.77 -17.68 -10.91
N GLY A 195 6.72 -17.76 -9.98
CA GLY A 195 7.10 -19.02 -9.34
C GLY A 195 5.98 -19.61 -8.49
N ALA A 196 5.31 -18.78 -7.68
CA ALA A 196 4.19 -19.20 -6.84
C ALA A 196 3.00 -19.68 -7.68
N VAL A 197 2.63 -18.95 -8.76
CA VAL A 197 1.58 -19.35 -9.72
C VAL A 197 1.93 -20.68 -10.39
N THR A 198 3.18 -20.83 -10.84
CA THR A 198 3.63 -22.07 -11.47
C THR A 198 3.52 -23.26 -10.49
N MET A 199 3.90 -23.09 -9.23
CA MET A 199 3.76 -24.13 -8.21
C MET A 199 2.28 -24.44 -7.89
N ALA A 200 1.45 -23.41 -7.77
CA ALA A 200 0.02 -23.59 -7.50
C ALA A 200 -0.68 -24.37 -8.61
N ARG A 201 -0.35 -24.07 -9.89
CA ARG A 201 -0.84 -24.84 -11.05
C ARG A 201 -0.35 -26.28 -11.04
N PHE A 202 0.90 -26.52 -10.63
CA PHE A 202 1.43 -27.87 -10.48
C PHE A 202 0.66 -28.68 -9.42
N PHE A 203 0.17 -28.05 -8.36
CA PHE A 203 -0.71 -28.66 -7.35
C PHE A 203 -2.20 -28.67 -7.75
N ASN A 204 -2.53 -28.38 -9.01
CA ASN A 204 -3.89 -28.33 -9.55
C ASN A 204 -4.83 -27.37 -8.78
N MET A 205 -4.30 -26.26 -8.25
CA MET A 205 -5.13 -25.19 -7.68
C MET A 205 -5.89 -24.48 -8.79
N SER A 206 -7.13 -24.05 -8.51
CA SER A 206 -7.94 -23.34 -9.50
C SER A 206 -7.34 -21.98 -9.85
N GLU A 207 -7.50 -21.55 -11.12
CA GLU A 207 -7.06 -20.20 -11.56
C GLU A 207 -7.73 -19.09 -10.74
N HIS A 208 -8.97 -19.32 -10.33
CA HIS A 208 -9.71 -18.43 -9.45
C HIS A 208 -9.02 -18.27 -8.08
N PHE A 209 -8.65 -19.38 -7.42
CA PHE A 209 -7.91 -19.34 -6.16
C PHE A 209 -6.55 -18.65 -6.33
N ILE A 210 -5.83 -18.93 -7.43
CA ILE A 210 -4.54 -18.30 -7.74
C ILE A 210 -4.70 -16.79 -7.87
N GLY A 211 -5.74 -16.35 -8.60
CA GLY A 211 -6.06 -14.92 -8.80
C GLY A 211 -6.35 -14.20 -7.49
N LEU A 212 -7.27 -14.75 -6.69
CA LEU A 212 -7.70 -14.14 -5.43
C LEU A 212 -6.63 -14.12 -4.32
N THR A 213 -5.66 -15.03 -4.38
CA THR A 213 -4.65 -15.15 -3.33
C THR A 213 -3.26 -14.72 -3.80
N ILE A 214 -2.65 -15.46 -4.71
CA ILE A 214 -1.23 -15.28 -5.08
C ILE A 214 -1.04 -13.98 -5.84
N ILE A 215 -1.90 -13.68 -6.81
CA ILE A 215 -1.77 -12.46 -7.63
C ILE A 215 -2.17 -11.24 -6.81
N ALA A 216 -3.25 -11.33 -6.03
CA ALA A 216 -3.70 -10.22 -5.20
C ALA A 216 -2.68 -9.80 -4.12
N ILE A 217 -1.99 -10.77 -3.49
CA ILE A 217 -0.92 -10.47 -2.53
C ILE A 217 0.35 -10.04 -3.27
N GLY A 218 0.55 -10.55 -4.48
CA GLY A 218 1.78 -10.39 -5.24
C GLY A 218 2.12 -8.95 -5.59
N THR A 219 1.14 -8.14 -5.94
CA THR A 219 1.35 -6.71 -6.22
C THR A 219 1.77 -5.94 -4.97
N SER A 220 1.27 -6.34 -3.79
CA SER A 220 1.63 -5.71 -2.50
C SER A 220 2.89 -6.31 -1.84
N LEU A 221 3.62 -7.22 -2.51
CA LEU A 221 4.90 -7.75 -2.00
C LEU A 221 5.96 -6.66 -1.80
N PRO A 222 6.12 -5.67 -2.69
CA PRO A 222 7.03 -4.57 -2.46
C PRO A 222 6.73 -3.81 -1.16
N GLU A 223 5.47 -3.46 -0.91
CA GLU A 223 5.02 -2.81 0.32
C GLU A 223 5.30 -3.67 1.54
N LEU A 224 4.96 -4.96 1.46
CA LEU A 224 5.13 -5.92 2.54
C LEU A 224 6.60 -6.02 2.94
N VAL A 225 7.48 -6.29 1.96
CA VAL A 225 8.90 -6.52 2.26
C VAL A 225 9.57 -5.22 2.71
N THR A 226 9.23 -4.09 2.09
CA THR A 226 9.78 -2.78 2.49
C THR A 226 9.37 -2.41 3.91
N SER A 227 8.08 -2.55 4.27
CA SER A 227 7.61 -2.26 5.63
C SER A 227 8.16 -3.24 6.65
N ALA A 228 8.28 -4.53 6.31
CA ALA A 228 8.89 -5.53 7.18
C ALA A 228 10.39 -5.25 7.43
N VAL A 229 11.15 -4.88 6.38
CA VAL A 229 12.58 -4.50 6.51
C VAL A 229 12.72 -3.22 7.33
N ALA A 230 11.87 -2.21 7.12
CA ALA A 230 11.88 -0.99 7.92
C ALA A 230 11.57 -1.27 9.39
N ALA A 231 10.56 -2.10 9.68
CA ALA A 231 10.23 -2.55 11.04
C ALA A 231 11.38 -3.33 11.69
N PHE A 232 12.04 -4.22 10.93
CA PHE A 232 13.21 -4.97 11.39
C PHE A 232 14.38 -4.05 11.74
N LYS A 233 14.60 -3.00 10.94
CA LYS A 233 15.59 -1.93 11.20
C LYS A 233 15.14 -0.93 12.27
N ARG A 234 13.98 -1.15 12.90
CA ARG A 234 13.36 -0.24 13.89
C ARG A 234 13.02 1.16 13.35
N ASP A 235 13.01 1.34 12.03
CA ASP A 235 12.47 2.54 11.40
C ASP A 235 10.96 2.39 11.18
N THR A 236 10.25 2.34 12.31
CA THR A 236 8.81 2.08 12.36
C THR A 236 8.00 3.18 11.68
N ASP A 237 8.52 4.40 11.62
CA ASP A 237 7.89 5.52 10.94
C ASP A 237 7.85 5.32 9.42
N ILE A 238 8.92 4.76 8.82
CA ILE A 238 8.89 4.37 7.40
C ILE A 238 7.89 3.24 7.18
N ALA A 239 7.83 2.23 8.05
CA ALA A 239 6.90 1.12 7.91
C ALA A 239 5.44 1.59 7.92
N VAL A 240 5.08 2.44 8.88
CA VAL A 240 3.72 3.00 9.01
C VAL A 240 3.43 3.98 7.86
N GLY A 241 4.39 4.86 7.56
CA GLY A 241 4.27 5.84 6.47
C GLY A 241 4.08 5.18 5.12
N ASN A 242 4.83 4.10 4.84
CA ASN A 242 4.67 3.32 3.60
C ASN A 242 3.24 2.79 3.46
N VAL A 243 2.71 2.13 4.47
CA VAL A 243 1.36 1.55 4.43
C VAL A 243 0.28 2.62 4.27
N VAL A 244 0.29 3.67 5.11
CA VAL A 244 -0.72 4.73 5.05
C VAL A 244 -0.59 5.53 3.74
N GLY A 245 0.65 5.80 3.31
CA GLY A 245 0.94 6.46 2.04
C GLY A 245 0.44 5.65 0.85
N SER A 246 0.76 4.34 0.78
CA SER A 246 0.30 3.47 -0.30
C SER A 246 -1.23 3.40 -0.38
N ASN A 247 -1.94 3.40 0.76
CA ASN A 247 -3.41 3.47 0.74
C ASN A 247 -3.93 4.76 0.11
N ILE A 248 -3.31 5.89 0.45
CA ILE A 248 -3.69 7.20 -0.13
C ILE A 248 -3.33 7.23 -1.63
N PHE A 249 -2.14 6.75 -2.02
CA PHE A 249 -1.73 6.66 -3.42
C PHE A 249 -2.67 5.79 -4.23
N ASN A 250 -3.03 4.60 -3.73
CA ASN A 250 -3.92 3.67 -4.40
C ASN A 250 -5.30 4.30 -4.65
N LEU A 251 -5.91 4.86 -3.62
CA LEU A 251 -7.27 5.41 -3.70
C LEU A 251 -7.35 6.73 -4.48
N LEU A 252 -6.39 7.64 -4.30
CA LEU A 252 -6.48 8.98 -4.87
C LEU A 252 -5.68 9.14 -6.17
N TRP A 253 -4.44 8.61 -6.22
CA TRP A 253 -3.58 8.75 -7.38
C TRP A 253 -3.87 7.68 -8.42
N ILE A 254 -3.81 6.40 -8.05
CA ILE A 254 -3.94 5.29 -9.02
C ILE A 254 -5.37 5.24 -9.58
N LEU A 255 -6.40 5.18 -8.72
CA LEU A 255 -7.78 5.21 -9.19
C LEU A 255 -8.13 6.52 -9.88
N GLY A 256 -7.67 7.65 -9.33
CA GLY A 256 -7.90 8.97 -9.91
C GLY A 256 -7.33 9.10 -11.31
N LEU A 257 -6.08 8.68 -11.51
CA LEU A 257 -5.43 8.69 -12.82
C LEU A 257 -6.12 7.72 -13.78
N SER A 258 -6.39 6.50 -13.37
CA SER A 258 -7.05 5.47 -14.18
C SER A 258 -8.43 5.93 -14.64
N ALA A 259 -9.26 6.47 -13.74
CA ALA A 259 -10.59 6.99 -14.07
C ALA A 259 -10.54 8.20 -15.01
N THR A 260 -9.53 9.07 -14.87
CA THR A 260 -9.32 10.21 -15.75
C THR A 260 -8.95 9.78 -17.17
N LEU A 261 -8.11 8.75 -17.31
CA LEU A 261 -7.75 8.16 -18.61
C LEU A 261 -8.95 7.47 -19.24
N LYS A 262 -9.63 6.61 -18.50
CA LYS A 262 -10.81 5.86 -18.95
C LYS A 262 -11.79 5.70 -17.78
N PRO A 263 -13.10 6.04 -17.96
CA PRO A 263 -14.11 5.78 -16.95
C PRO A 263 -14.09 4.31 -16.53
N ILE A 264 -14.20 4.05 -15.22
CA ILE A 264 -14.08 2.72 -14.66
C ILE A 264 -15.48 2.22 -14.29
N PRO A 265 -16.07 1.24 -15.02
CA PRO A 265 -17.24 0.53 -14.56
C PRO A 265 -17.01 -0.04 -13.16
N TYR A 266 -17.99 0.06 -12.29
CA TYR A 266 -17.86 -0.34 -10.89
C TYR A 266 -18.89 -1.42 -10.55
N ASP A 267 -18.42 -2.56 -10.12
CA ASP A 267 -19.31 -3.61 -9.59
C ASP A 267 -19.63 -3.34 -8.12
N VAL A 268 -20.93 -3.32 -7.79
CA VAL A 268 -21.44 -3.09 -6.44
C VAL A 268 -20.93 -4.14 -5.44
N ILE A 269 -20.50 -5.32 -5.90
CA ILE A 269 -19.90 -6.36 -5.07
C ILE A 269 -18.63 -5.83 -4.36
N SER A 270 -17.89 -4.90 -4.99
CA SER A 270 -16.71 -4.25 -4.44
C SER A 270 -17.00 -3.33 -3.25
N ASN A 271 -18.28 -3.05 -2.95
CA ASN A 271 -18.65 -2.33 -1.73
C ASN A 271 -18.27 -3.09 -0.45
N SER A 272 -18.21 -4.42 -0.51
CA SER A 272 -17.73 -5.23 0.61
C SER A 272 -16.25 -4.96 0.90
N ASP A 273 -15.43 -4.70 -0.13
CA ASP A 273 -14.02 -4.37 0.02
C ASP A 273 -13.84 -2.95 0.57
N ILE A 274 -14.67 -1.98 0.10
CA ILE A 274 -14.72 -0.62 0.69
C ILE A 274 -15.09 -0.71 2.17
N PHE A 275 -16.12 -1.49 2.51
CA PHE A 275 -16.51 -1.70 3.91
C PHE A 275 -15.36 -2.30 4.73
N MET A 276 -14.62 -3.26 4.17
CA MET A 276 -13.47 -3.87 4.84
C MET A 276 -12.33 -2.88 5.07
N ILE A 277 -12.06 -1.97 4.11
CA ILE A 277 -11.07 -0.90 4.30
C ILE A 277 -11.52 0.06 5.43
N ILE A 278 -12.81 0.43 5.46
CA ILE A 278 -13.37 1.28 6.52
C ILE A 278 -13.23 0.60 7.88
N ALA A 279 -13.61 -0.68 7.97
CA ALA A 279 -13.52 -1.47 9.20
C ALA A 279 -12.07 -1.60 9.68
N SER A 280 -11.13 -1.93 8.79
CA SER A 280 -9.71 -2.07 9.13
C SER A 280 -9.06 -0.74 9.51
N SER A 281 -9.37 0.36 8.82
CA SER A 281 -8.91 1.70 9.17
C SER A 281 -9.46 2.15 10.53
N THR A 282 -10.74 1.85 10.80
CA THR A 282 -11.38 2.14 12.09
C THR A 282 -10.74 1.29 13.19
N ALA A 283 -10.50 0.00 12.95
CA ALA A 283 -9.81 -0.87 13.90
C ALA A 283 -8.38 -0.36 14.21
N LEU A 284 -7.66 0.14 13.20
CA LEU A 284 -6.35 0.76 13.38
C LEU A 284 -6.43 1.99 14.29
N ILE A 285 -7.39 2.89 14.06
CA ILE A 285 -7.61 4.07 14.91
C ILE A 285 -7.95 3.63 16.34
N LEU A 286 -8.86 2.69 16.51
CA LEU A 286 -9.27 2.18 17.83
C LEU A 286 -8.10 1.52 18.58
N ALA A 287 -7.28 0.72 17.91
CA ALA A 287 -6.10 0.08 18.50
C ALA A 287 -5.14 1.12 19.11
N VAL A 288 -4.99 2.27 18.44
CA VAL A 288 -4.12 3.36 18.91
C VAL A 288 -4.76 4.22 20.00
N VAL A 289 -6.07 4.52 19.86
CA VAL A 289 -6.77 5.45 20.79
C VAL A 289 -7.17 4.78 22.10
N VAL A 290 -7.62 3.51 22.04
CA VAL A 290 -8.05 2.76 23.24
C VAL A 290 -6.85 2.21 24.02
N GLY A 291 -5.69 2.06 23.38
CA GLY A 291 -4.46 1.60 24.00
C GLY A 291 -3.92 2.59 25.06
N LYS A 292 -3.24 2.07 26.09
CA LYS A 292 -2.55 2.90 27.09
C LYS A 292 -1.41 3.74 26.52
N ARG A 293 -0.93 3.39 25.35
CA ARG A 293 0.12 4.09 24.57
C ARG A 293 -0.26 4.06 23.09
N PRO A 294 0.06 5.08 22.30
CA PRO A 294 -0.20 5.10 20.87
C PRO A 294 0.80 4.19 20.12
N VAL A 295 0.64 2.88 20.29
CA VAL A 295 1.53 1.85 19.74
C VAL A 295 0.66 0.70 19.25
N ILE A 296 0.86 0.25 18.03
CA ILE A 296 0.32 -1.03 17.57
C ILE A 296 1.26 -2.12 18.13
N SER A 297 0.77 -2.88 19.07
CA SER A 297 1.53 -3.96 19.71
C SER A 297 1.53 -5.23 18.84
N ARG A 298 2.34 -6.22 19.23
CA ARG A 298 2.36 -7.53 18.56
C ARG A 298 1.00 -8.24 18.59
N TRP A 299 0.20 -8.01 19.65
CA TRP A 299 -1.12 -8.61 19.76
C TRP A 299 -2.12 -8.01 18.78
N GLU A 300 -2.14 -6.69 18.64
CA GLU A 300 -2.97 -6.04 17.63
C GLU A 300 -2.52 -6.44 16.22
N GLY A 301 -1.19 -6.56 16.00
CA GLY A 301 -0.65 -7.10 14.75
C GLY A 301 -1.13 -8.53 14.46
N PHE A 302 -1.17 -9.40 15.46
CA PHE A 302 -1.72 -10.75 15.33
C PHE A 302 -3.22 -10.73 14.97
N PHE A 303 -4.02 -9.89 15.64
CA PHE A 303 -5.44 -9.75 15.31
C PHE A 303 -5.67 -9.21 13.90
N PHE A 304 -4.83 -8.29 13.42
CA PHE A 304 -4.90 -7.82 12.03
C PHE A 304 -4.64 -8.96 11.05
N LEU A 305 -3.66 -9.82 11.31
CA LEU A 305 -3.41 -10.99 10.45
C LEU A 305 -4.60 -11.98 10.45
N VAL A 306 -5.19 -12.24 11.61
CA VAL A 306 -6.38 -13.09 11.70
C VAL A 306 -7.54 -12.50 10.90
N ALA A 307 -7.75 -11.18 10.99
CA ALA A 307 -8.77 -10.48 10.21
C ALA A 307 -8.47 -10.54 8.71
N TYR A 308 -7.19 -10.47 8.30
CA TYR A 308 -6.81 -10.63 6.90
C TYR A 308 -7.08 -12.03 6.37
N ILE A 309 -6.73 -13.07 7.14
CA ILE A 309 -7.03 -14.46 6.77
C ILE A 309 -8.54 -14.67 6.62
N TRP A 310 -9.34 -14.12 7.52
CA TRP A 310 -10.80 -14.16 7.42
C TRP A 310 -11.29 -13.43 6.16
N TYR A 311 -10.74 -12.27 5.84
CA TYR A 311 -11.07 -11.53 4.61
C TYR A 311 -10.74 -12.34 3.35
N ILE A 312 -9.58 -13.01 3.29
CA ILE A 312 -9.23 -13.88 2.16
C ILE A 312 -10.22 -15.07 2.05
N ALA A 313 -10.58 -15.69 3.19
CA ALA A 313 -11.59 -16.76 3.19
C ALA A 313 -12.95 -16.25 2.66
N PHE A 314 -13.36 -15.06 3.08
CA PHE A 314 -14.58 -14.41 2.58
C PHE A 314 -14.50 -14.13 1.07
N LEU A 315 -13.35 -13.66 0.55
CA LEU A 315 -13.18 -13.43 -0.90
C LEU A 315 -13.30 -14.74 -1.71
N ILE A 316 -12.73 -15.83 -1.20
CA ILE A 316 -12.81 -17.15 -1.85
C ILE A 316 -14.25 -17.67 -1.87
N GLU A 317 -15.03 -17.41 -0.82
CA GLU A 317 -16.45 -17.81 -0.75
C GLU A 317 -17.36 -16.92 -1.60
N ARG A 318 -17.04 -15.63 -1.67
CA ARG A 318 -17.77 -14.64 -2.47
C ARG A 318 -17.67 -14.92 -3.97
N GLY A 319 -16.56 -15.46 -4.45
CA GLY A 319 -16.32 -15.78 -5.85
C GLY A 319 -15.61 -14.66 -6.58
#